data_347af77ff6c93dadd9e745ee31c872dc
#
_entry.id   347af77ff6c93dadd9e745ee31c872dc
#
_cell.length_a   1.000
_cell.length_b   1.000
_cell.length_c   1.000
_cell.angle_alpha   90.00
_cell.angle_beta   90.00
_cell.angle_gamma   90.00
#
_symmetry.space_group_name_H-M   'P 1'
#
loop_
_entity.id
_entity.type
_entity.pdbx_description
1 polymer ?
#
loop_
_entity_poly.entity_id
_entity_poly.type
_entity_poly.pdbx_seq_one_letter_code
_entity_poly.pdbx_strand_id
1 'polypeptide(L)'
;MSLLRLASSALLIALGCEAPAPGRADSLPVTREPQTVTDADSLRLSLDLPAEVAPGAPVPITLRAENVAGRPLDLYLRGRTVAFDVTVESAAGDTLWRRLEGEVIPAIVQVRTLAPGERLELRATWDQRRRSGVPAGPGDYTVRGALLTDAPEPLPTPPAQLRIRDR
;
A
#
# COMPACT_ATOMS: atom_id res chain seq x y z
N MET A 1 60.42 -37.09 -75.04
CA MET A 1 61.19 -35.99 -74.48
C MET A 1 60.46 -35.42 -73.37
N SER A 2 60.84 -35.83 -72.15
CA SER A 2 61.35 -35.01 -71.04
C SER A 2 60.41 -33.90 -70.60
N LEU A 3 60.12 -33.73 -69.40
CA LEU A 3 60.82 -33.81 -68.10
C LEU A 3 59.83 -33.81 -66.95
N LEU A 4 60.16 -34.67 -66.04
CA LEU A 4 59.74 -34.82 -64.65
C LEU A 4 59.94 -33.50 -63.83
N ARG A 5 58.98 -33.03 -63.08
CA ARG A 5 59.23 -32.18 -61.87
C ARG A 5 58.36 -32.56 -60.77
N LEU A 6 58.98 -33.11 -59.70
CA LEU A 6 58.50 -33.27 -58.38
C LEU A 6 58.25 -31.85 -57.79
N ALA A 7 57.11 -31.71 -57.08
CA ALA A 7 56.91 -30.60 -56.15
C ALA A 7 56.39 -31.18 -54.84
N SER A 8 57.16 -30.99 -53.78
CA SER A 8 56.96 -31.42 -52.42
C SER A 8 55.72 -30.84 -51.83
N SER A 9 54.95 -31.70 -51.24
CA SER A 9 53.82 -31.31 -50.32
C SER A 9 54.37 -30.85 -48.98
N ALA A 10 54.21 -29.61 -48.66
CA ALA A 10 54.35 -29.09 -47.26
C ALA A 10 53.04 -29.17 -46.59
N LEU A 11 52.95 -30.07 -45.62
CA LEU A 11 51.82 -30.18 -44.73
C LEU A 11 51.89 -29.11 -43.63
N LEU A 12 51.09 -28.04 -43.75
CA LEU A 12 50.92 -27.01 -42.71
C LEU A 12 49.85 -27.55 -41.77
N ILE A 13 50.27 -27.95 -40.57
CA ILE A 13 49.36 -28.17 -39.44
C ILE A 13 49.06 -26.82 -38.85
N ALA A 14 47.88 -26.28 -39.14
CA ALA A 14 47.32 -25.11 -38.44
C ALA A 14 46.77 -25.58 -37.09
N LEU A 15 47.47 -25.28 -35.99
CA LEU A 15 46.88 -25.32 -34.66
C LEU A 15 45.82 -24.24 -34.58
N GLY A 16 44.57 -24.62 -34.68
CA GLY A 16 43.44 -23.75 -34.37
C GLY A 16 43.41 -23.48 -32.86
N CYS A 17 43.84 -22.29 -32.44
CA CYS A 17 43.45 -21.78 -31.14
C CYS A 17 41.94 -21.45 -31.18
N GLU A 18 41.13 -22.36 -30.66
CA GLU A 18 39.73 -22.09 -30.39
C GLU A 18 39.64 -21.13 -29.21
N ALA A 19 39.34 -19.86 -29.48
CA ALA A 19 39.05 -18.87 -28.46
C ALA A 19 37.76 -19.31 -27.76
N PRO A 20 37.72 -19.32 -26.40
CA PRO A 20 36.48 -19.60 -25.69
C PRO A 20 35.44 -18.54 -26.08
N ALA A 21 34.25 -18.99 -26.47
CA ALA A 21 33.11 -18.13 -26.72
C ALA A 21 32.83 -17.27 -25.46
N PRO A 22 32.50 -15.98 -25.63
CA PRO A 22 32.13 -15.15 -24.50
C PRO A 22 30.95 -15.77 -23.82
N GLY A 23 31.14 -16.13 -22.55
CA GLY A 23 30.13 -16.70 -21.70
C GLY A 23 28.87 -15.82 -21.75
N ARG A 24 27.76 -16.47 -21.97
CA ARG A 24 26.44 -15.87 -21.79
C ARG A 24 26.46 -15.14 -20.46
N ALA A 25 26.38 -13.82 -20.49
CA ALA A 25 26.14 -13.02 -19.30
C ALA A 25 24.84 -13.56 -18.71
N ASP A 26 24.96 -14.25 -17.58
CA ASP A 26 23.81 -14.55 -16.74
C ASP A 26 23.10 -13.20 -16.51
N SER A 27 21.93 -13.09 -17.11
CA SER A 27 21.05 -11.95 -16.86
C SER A 27 20.71 -12.03 -15.37
N LEU A 28 21.36 -11.18 -14.59
CA LEU A 28 21.01 -10.97 -13.21
C LEU A 28 19.49 -10.78 -13.15
N PRO A 29 18.80 -11.39 -12.19
CA PRO A 29 17.38 -11.19 -12.07
C PRO A 29 17.16 -9.68 -11.95
N VAL A 30 16.40 -9.14 -12.89
CA VAL A 30 15.95 -7.75 -12.84
C VAL A 30 15.24 -7.63 -11.50
N THR A 31 15.90 -6.95 -10.55
CA THR A 31 15.28 -6.55 -9.30
C THR A 31 14.09 -5.68 -9.72
N ARG A 32 12.91 -6.28 -9.66
CA ARG A 32 11.66 -5.55 -9.88
C ARG A 32 11.64 -4.46 -8.82
N GLU A 33 11.83 -3.22 -9.23
CA GLU A 33 11.55 -2.09 -8.36
C GLU A 33 10.15 -2.32 -7.77
N PRO A 34 9.97 -2.15 -6.45
CA PRO A 34 8.66 -2.22 -5.84
C PRO A 34 7.80 -1.15 -6.50
N GLN A 35 6.99 -1.55 -7.46
CA GLN A 35 5.97 -0.68 -8.01
C GLN A 35 4.95 -0.51 -6.88
N THR A 36 4.94 0.68 -6.30
CA THR A 36 3.84 1.14 -5.45
C THR A 36 2.60 1.17 -6.33
N VAL A 37 1.93 0.03 -6.45
CA VAL A 37 0.67 -0.07 -7.16
C VAL A 37 -0.41 0.44 -6.22
N THR A 38 -0.52 1.75 -6.10
CA THR A 38 -1.75 2.40 -5.71
C THR A 38 -2.62 2.52 -6.95
N ASP A 39 -3.01 1.38 -7.47
CA ASP A 39 -4.02 1.31 -8.52
C ASP A 39 -5.35 1.51 -7.80
N ALA A 40 -5.92 2.71 -7.91
CA ALA A 40 -7.22 3.07 -7.29
C ALA A 40 -8.33 2.09 -7.70
N ASP A 41 -8.14 1.40 -8.83
CA ASP A 41 -9.04 0.37 -9.34
C ASP A 41 -8.82 -1.01 -8.69
N SER A 42 -7.73 -1.21 -7.96
CA SER A 42 -7.37 -2.50 -7.36
C SER A 42 -7.66 -2.59 -5.87
N LEU A 43 -7.72 -1.46 -5.16
CA LEU A 43 -7.95 -1.38 -3.72
C LEU A 43 -9.17 -0.50 -3.43
N ARG A 44 -10.21 -1.10 -2.85
CA ARG A 44 -11.38 -0.36 -2.37
C ARG A 44 -11.22 -0.04 -0.89
N LEU A 45 -11.28 1.26 -0.56
CA LEU A 45 -11.31 1.71 0.83
C LEU A 45 -12.72 2.12 1.23
N SER A 46 -13.12 1.80 2.45
CA SER A 46 -14.41 2.20 3.01
C SER A 46 -14.33 2.37 4.52
N LEU A 47 -15.26 3.15 5.07
CA LEU A 47 -15.51 3.24 6.51
C LEU A 47 -16.85 2.56 6.83
N ASP A 48 -16.83 1.77 7.91
CA ASP A 48 -18.01 1.17 8.51
C ASP A 48 -18.15 1.71 9.94
N LEU A 49 -19.26 2.37 10.20
CA LEU A 49 -19.62 2.95 11.49
C LEU A 49 -21.16 3.09 11.59
N PRO A 50 -21.72 3.19 12.80
CA PRO A 50 -23.15 3.46 12.98
C PRO A 50 -23.51 4.81 12.33
N ALA A 51 -24.63 4.84 11.61
CA ALA A 51 -25.16 6.10 11.06
C ALA A 51 -25.65 7.05 12.16
N GLU A 52 -26.08 6.48 13.31
CA GLU A 52 -26.63 7.22 14.45
C GLU A 52 -26.22 6.59 15.77
N VAL A 53 -25.91 7.43 16.78
CA VAL A 53 -25.50 7.01 18.11
C VAL A 53 -26.13 7.89 19.19
N ALA A 54 -26.25 7.33 20.42
CA ALA A 54 -26.66 8.10 21.58
C ALA A 54 -25.53 9.01 22.07
N PRO A 55 -25.84 10.16 22.70
CA PRO A 55 -24.84 11.03 23.33
C PRO A 55 -23.97 10.27 24.34
N GLY A 56 -22.66 10.40 24.23
CA GLY A 56 -21.67 9.77 25.11
C GLY A 56 -21.43 8.27 24.86
N ALA A 57 -22.15 7.64 23.94
CA ALA A 57 -21.84 6.25 23.55
C ALA A 57 -20.56 6.18 22.70
N PRO A 58 -19.69 5.19 22.90
CA PRO A 58 -18.52 5.03 22.05
C PRO A 58 -18.94 4.72 20.62
N VAL A 59 -18.25 5.34 19.65
CA VAL A 59 -18.48 5.15 18.21
C VAL A 59 -17.44 4.18 17.68
N PRO A 60 -17.79 2.92 17.39
CA PRO A 60 -16.88 2.01 16.72
C PRO A 60 -16.73 2.43 15.25
N ILE A 61 -15.49 2.47 14.77
CA ILE A 61 -15.15 2.86 13.41
C ILE A 61 -14.23 1.79 12.84
N THR A 62 -14.59 1.20 11.70
CA THR A 62 -13.75 0.22 11.01
C THR A 62 -13.38 0.74 9.63
N LEU A 63 -12.09 0.95 9.38
CA LEU A 63 -11.58 1.16 8.05
C LEU A 63 -11.36 -0.20 7.40
N ARG A 64 -11.93 -0.40 6.22
CA ARG A 64 -11.75 -1.61 5.40
C ARG A 64 -10.98 -1.28 4.14
N ALA A 65 -9.97 -2.10 3.85
CA ALA A 65 -9.23 -2.11 2.61
C ALA A 65 -9.45 -3.47 1.94
N GLU A 66 -10.13 -3.50 0.80
CA GLU A 66 -10.49 -4.72 0.07
C GLU A 66 -9.74 -4.77 -1.25
N ASN A 67 -9.06 -5.88 -1.52
CA ASN A 67 -8.50 -6.16 -2.85
C ASN A 67 -9.63 -6.52 -3.81
N VAL A 68 -9.97 -5.61 -4.72
CA VAL A 68 -10.99 -5.81 -5.76
C VAL A 68 -10.41 -6.25 -7.09
N ALA A 69 -9.08 -6.40 -7.18
CA ALA A 69 -8.42 -6.94 -8.36
C ALA A 69 -8.55 -8.47 -8.42
N GLY A 70 -8.48 -9.01 -9.63
CA GLY A 70 -8.46 -10.46 -9.87
C GLY A 70 -7.11 -11.13 -9.58
N ARG A 71 -6.17 -10.45 -8.91
CA ARG A 71 -4.81 -10.90 -8.60
C ARG A 71 -4.40 -10.50 -7.18
N PRO A 72 -3.43 -11.17 -6.56
CA PRO A 72 -2.87 -10.73 -5.29
C PRO A 72 -2.33 -9.29 -5.37
N LEU A 73 -2.53 -8.52 -4.31
CA LEU A 73 -2.12 -7.12 -4.19
C LEU A 73 -1.21 -6.95 -2.98
N ASP A 74 -0.01 -6.44 -3.19
CA ASP A 74 0.93 -6.12 -2.12
C ASP A 74 0.68 -4.69 -1.63
N LEU A 75 0.40 -4.54 -0.35
CA LEU A 75 0.26 -3.27 0.34
C LEU A 75 1.51 -2.99 1.16
N TYR A 76 2.12 -1.84 0.93
CA TYR A 76 3.27 -1.35 1.69
C TYR A 76 2.76 -0.39 2.77
N LEU A 77 2.56 -0.88 3.99
CA LEU A 77 1.86 -0.20 5.07
C LEU A 77 2.85 0.38 6.09
N ARG A 78 2.65 1.64 6.50
CA ARG A 78 3.50 2.29 7.50
C ARG A 78 3.21 1.82 8.91
N GLY A 79 4.25 1.88 9.76
CA GLY A 79 4.19 1.64 11.19
C GLY A 79 4.49 0.20 11.61
N ARG A 80 4.77 -0.02 12.90
CA ARG A 80 4.91 -1.36 13.51
C ARG A 80 3.60 -2.10 13.55
N THR A 81 2.53 -1.40 13.90
CA THR A 81 1.14 -1.78 13.66
C THR A 81 0.68 -0.97 12.46
N VAL A 82 -0.12 -1.55 11.59
CA VAL A 82 -0.60 -0.85 10.39
C VAL A 82 -1.19 0.50 10.78
N ALA A 83 -0.59 1.57 10.29
CA ALA A 83 -1.02 2.92 10.58
C ALA A 83 -2.18 3.31 9.67
N PHE A 84 -3.24 3.81 10.28
CA PHE A 84 -4.38 4.43 9.61
C PHE A 84 -4.86 5.61 10.43
N ASP A 85 -5.43 6.58 9.81
CA ASP A 85 -5.98 7.75 10.47
C ASP A 85 -7.50 7.80 10.33
N VAL A 86 -8.14 8.40 11.32
CA VAL A 86 -9.56 8.72 11.30
C VAL A 86 -9.72 10.12 11.84
N THR A 87 -10.46 10.94 11.11
CA THR A 87 -10.78 12.32 11.49
C THR A 87 -12.30 12.45 11.62
N VAL A 88 -12.75 13.10 12.68
CA VAL A 88 -14.15 13.47 12.89
C VAL A 88 -14.28 14.98 12.78
N GLU A 89 -15.12 15.42 11.86
CA GLU A 89 -15.37 16.84 11.55
C GLU A 89 -16.80 17.24 11.93
N SER A 90 -16.99 18.46 12.40
CA SER A 90 -18.32 19.05 12.61
C SER A 90 -18.99 19.37 11.27
N ALA A 91 -20.29 19.69 11.31
CA ALA A 91 -21.01 20.21 10.13
C ALA A 91 -20.41 21.50 9.56
N ALA A 92 -19.66 22.28 10.37
CA ALA A 92 -18.94 23.47 9.92
C ALA A 92 -17.59 23.16 9.28
N GLY A 93 -17.14 21.89 9.29
CA GLY A 93 -15.85 21.46 8.74
C GLY A 93 -14.69 21.50 9.74
N ASP A 94 -14.95 21.84 11.01
CA ASP A 94 -13.92 21.85 12.03
C ASP A 94 -13.53 20.43 12.43
N THR A 95 -12.23 20.12 12.44
CA THR A 95 -11.72 18.87 12.98
C THR A 95 -11.87 18.83 14.49
N LEU A 96 -12.70 17.94 15.00
CA LEU A 96 -12.97 17.77 16.43
C LEU A 96 -12.05 16.75 17.07
N TRP A 97 -11.74 15.69 16.35
CA TRP A 97 -10.91 14.58 16.81
C TRP A 97 -10.15 13.96 15.65
N ARG A 98 -8.96 13.51 15.94
CA ARG A 98 -8.11 12.79 15.00
C ARG A 98 -7.40 11.65 15.73
N ARG A 99 -7.50 10.44 15.20
CA ARG A 99 -6.94 9.23 15.81
C ARG A 99 -5.42 9.28 16.00
N LEU A 100 -4.69 9.78 15.02
CA LEU A 100 -3.23 9.86 15.06
C LEU A 100 -2.69 11.18 15.60
N GLU A 101 -3.53 11.96 16.27
CA GLU A 101 -3.08 13.22 16.81
C GLU A 101 -2.02 13.03 17.90
N GLY A 102 -0.86 13.66 17.73
CA GLY A 102 0.27 13.52 18.65
C GLY A 102 1.05 12.23 18.53
N GLU A 103 0.62 11.29 17.67
CA GLU A 103 1.30 10.03 17.45
C GLU A 103 2.50 10.18 16.50
N VAL A 104 3.62 9.60 16.88
CA VAL A 104 4.80 9.48 16.00
C VAL A 104 4.74 8.13 15.29
N ILE A 105 4.51 8.17 13.98
CA ILE A 105 4.49 6.95 13.17
C ILE A 105 5.92 6.64 12.73
N PRO A 106 6.52 5.52 13.20
CA PRO A 106 7.87 5.15 12.80
C PRO A 106 7.94 4.89 11.29
N ALA A 107 9.09 5.21 10.69
CA ALA A 107 9.36 5.01 9.27
C ALA A 107 9.64 3.52 8.95
N ILE A 108 8.80 2.62 9.46
CA ILE A 108 8.83 1.18 9.20
C ILE A 108 7.75 0.87 8.19
N VAL A 109 8.09 0.11 7.17
CA VAL A 109 7.14 -0.38 6.16
C VAL A 109 6.95 -1.88 6.36
N GLN A 110 5.71 -2.31 6.42
CA GLN A 110 5.31 -3.71 6.43
C GLN A 110 4.66 -4.05 5.09
N VAL A 111 5.03 -5.18 4.52
CA VAL A 111 4.37 -5.68 3.31
C VAL A 111 3.28 -6.66 3.72
N ARG A 112 2.06 -6.41 3.26
CA ARG A 112 0.93 -7.30 3.41
C ARG A 112 0.33 -7.61 2.05
N THR A 113 0.34 -8.88 1.66
CA THR A 113 -0.32 -9.35 0.45
C THR A 113 -1.78 -9.66 0.77
N LEU A 114 -2.70 -9.07 0.01
CA LEU A 114 -4.12 -9.42 0.04
C LEU A 114 -4.45 -10.28 -1.18
N ALA A 115 -5.04 -11.46 -0.96
CA ALA A 115 -5.60 -12.27 -2.03
C ALA A 115 -6.81 -11.56 -2.69
N PRO A 116 -7.22 -11.94 -3.91
CA PRO A 116 -8.44 -11.40 -4.53
C PRO A 116 -9.65 -11.54 -3.60
N GLY A 117 -10.34 -10.43 -3.34
CA GLY A 117 -11.48 -10.35 -2.42
C GLY A 117 -11.12 -10.34 -0.92
N GLU A 118 -9.84 -10.47 -0.56
CA GLU A 118 -9.40 -10.39 0.84
C GLU A 118 -9.52 -8.97 1.36
N ARG A 119 -9.83 -8.86 2.66
CA ARG A 119 -10.04 -7.59 3.37
C ARG A 119 -9.08 -7.44 4.53
N LEU A 120 -8.52 -6.25 4.66
CA LEU A 120 -7.84 -5.78 5.86
C LEU A 120 -8.81 -4.88 6.63
N GLU A 121 -9.06 -5.19 7.91
CA GLU A 121 -9.90 -4.38 8.79
C GLU A 121 -9.04 -3.72 9.87
N LEU A 122 -9.20 -2.42 10.02
CA LEU A 122 -8.50 -1.59 11.01
C LEU A 122 -9.54 -0.86 11.86
N ARG A 123 -9.45 -1.01 13.18
CA ARG A 123 -10.48 -0.55 14.11
C ARG A 123 -10.02 0.60 14.97
N ALA A 124 -10.89 1.57 15.15
CA ALA A 124 -10.76 2.69 16.07
C ALA A 124 -12.06 2.87 16.85
N THR A 125 -12.00 3.61 17.94
CA THR A 125 -13.17 4.01 18.71
C THR A 125 -13.05 5.48 19.05
N TRP A 126 -14.08 6.26 18.73
CA TRP A 126 -14.20 7.64 19.17
C TRP A 126 -15.15 7.72 20.37
N ASP A 127 -14.70 8.35 21.45
CA ASP A 127 -15.45 8.49 22.71
C ASP A 127 -16.39 9.71 22.72
N GLN A 128 -16.67 10.29 21.57
CA GLN A 128 -17.44 11.53 21.38
C GLN A 128 -16.85 12.74 22.11
N ARG A 129 -15.51 12.77 22.24
CA ARG A 129 -14.82 13.93 22.80
C ARG A 129 -14.05 14.66 21.72
N ARG A 130 -14.05 15.98 21.88
CA ARG A 130 -13.18 16.87 21.09
C ARG A 130 -11.73 16.69 21.56
N ARG A 131 -10.78 17.18 20.78
CA ARG A 131 -9.38 17.30 21.16
C ARG A 131 -9.16 17.96 22.53
N SER A 132 -9.97 18.93 22.86
CA SER A 132 -9.94 19.61 24.17
C SER A 132 -10.47 18.74 25.34
N GLY A 133 -10.94 17.52 25.11
CA GLY A 133 -11.60 16.67 26.10
C GLY A 133 -13.08 17.00 26.33
N VAL A 134 -13.58 18.11 25.75
CA VAL A 134 -14.99 18.48 25.87
C VAL A 134 -15.87 17.52 25.06
N PRO A 135 -17.00 17.02 25.58
CA PRO A 135 -17.91 16.20 24.81
C PRO A 135 -18.38 16.88 23.52
N ALA A 136 -18.50 16.11 22.45
CA ALA A 136 -19.21 16.53 21.26
C ALA A 136 -20.71 16.55 21.54
N GLY A 137 -21.39 17.63 21.12
CA GLY A 137 -22.83 17.76 21.30
C GLY A 137 -23.63 16.94 20.28
N PRO A 138 -24.97 16.91 20.43
CA PRO A 138 -25.84 16.41 19.38
C PRO A 138 -25.62 17.14 18.04
N GLY A 139 -25.79 16.44 16.92
CA GLY A 139 -25.62 17.00 15.59
C GLY A 139 -25.06 16.01 14.58
N ASP A 140 -24.80 16.52 13.38
CA ASP A 140 -24.27 15.75 12.26
C ASP A 140 -22.75 15.95 12.16
N TYR A 141 -22.05 14.87 11.87
CA TYR A 141 -20.60 14.78 11.81
C TYR A 141 -20.18 14.06 10.54
N THR A 142 -19.06 14.47 9.97
CA THR A 142 -18.40 13.77 8.85
C THR A 142 -17.20 13.03 9.38
N VAL A 143 -17.11 11.73 9.09
CA VAL A 143 -15.98 10.88 9.45
C VAL A 143 -15.19 10.56 8.19
N ARG A 144 -13.87 10.81 8.23
CA ARG A 144 -12.94 10.51 7.15
C ARG A 144 -11.90 9.52 7.63
N GLY A 145 -11.56 8.56 6.80
CA GLY A 145 -10.48 7.62 7.06
C GLY A 145 -9.36 7.77 6.05
N ALA A 146 -8.15 7.39 6.45
CA ALA A 146 -7.01 7.32 5.56
C ALA A 146 -6.09 6.16 5.95
N LEU A 147 -5.70 5.34 4.97
CA LEU A 147 -4.71 4.29 5.13
C LEU A 147 -3.32 4.87 4.84
N LEU A 148 -2.38 4.70 5.77
CA LEU A 148 -1.01 5.17 5.61
C LEU A 148 -0.17 4.07 4.93
N THR A 149 0.29 4.37 3.72
CA THR A 149 1.18 3.52 2.95
C THR A 149 2.57 4.15 2.86
N ASP A 150 3.49 3.54 2.13
CA ASP A 150 4.79 4.10 1.79
C ASP A 150 4.68 5.30 0.81
N ALA A 151 3.53 5.49 0.17
CA ALA A 151 3.25 6.65 -0.66
C ALA A 151 3.34 7.97 0.16
N PRO A 152 3.73 9.09 -0.47
CA PRO A 152 3.82 10.38 0.20
C PRO A 152 2.49 10.82 0.83
N GLU A 153 1.37 10.52 0.17
CA GLU A 153 0.04 10.88 0.63
C GLU A 153 -0.72 9.64 1.10
N PRO A 154 -1.43 9.73 2.24
CA PRO A 154 -2.31 8.66 2.70
C PRO A 154 -3.45 8.41 1.70
N LEU A 155 -3.89 7.17 1.61
CA LEU A 155 -5.01 6.78 0.77
C LEU A 155 -6.33 7.09 1.50
N PRO A 156 -7.16 8.04 1.01
CA PRO A 156 -8.39 8.42 1.68
C PRO A 156 -9.51 7.41 1.43
N THR A 157 -10.43 7.31 2.40
CA THR A 157 -11.73 6.67 2.19
C THR A 157 -12.76 7.68 1.69
N PRO A 158 -13.85 7.24 1.05
CA PRO A 158 -15.04 8.06 0.98
C PRO A 158 -15.49 8.50 2.39
N PRO A 159 -15.97 9.74 2.57
CA PRO A 159 -16.47 10.20 3.85
C PRO A 159 -17.74 9.46 4.26
N ALA A 160 -17.89 9.21 5.55
CA ALA A 160 -19.10 8.64 6.13
C ALA A 160 -19.81 9.66 7.03
N GLN A 161 -21.12 9.59 7.11
CA GLN A 161 -21.93 10.47 7.95
C GLN A 161 -22.28 9.78 9.26
N LEU A 162 -22.25 10.53 10.35
CA LEU A 162 -22.60 10.10 11.70
C LEU A 162 -23.48 11.15 12.33
N ARG A 163 -24.56 10.73 12.98
CA ARG A 163 -25.42 11.60 13.78
C ARG A 163 -25.35 11.24 15.26
N ILE A 164 -25.07 12.22 16.11
CA ILE A 164 -25.30 12.10 17.56
C ILE A 164 -26.70 12.62 17.84
N ARG A 165 -27.56 11.75 18.40
CA ARG A 165 -28.97 12.10 18.72
C ARG A 165 -29.05 13.18 19.78
N ASP A 166 -30.18 13.88 19.79
CA ASP A 166 -30.62 14.66 20.94
C ASP A 166 -30.96 13.71 22.13
N ARG A 167 -30.90 14.23 23.34
CA ARG A 167 -31.26 13.49 24.54
C ARG A 167 -32.77 13.31 24.66
#